data_eb9530e09d253880761c9b4a4917cb1d
#
_entry.id   eb9530e09d253880761c9b4a4917cb1d
#
_cell.length_a   1.000
_cell.length_b   1.000
_cell.length_c   1.000
_cell.angle_alpha   90.00
_cell.angle_beta   90.00
_cell.angle_gamma   90.00
#
_symmetry.space_group_name_H-M   'P 1'
#
loop_
_entity.id
_entity.type
_entity.pdbx_description
1 polymer ?
#
loop_
_entity_poly.entity_id
_entity_poly.type
_entity_poly.pdbx_seq_one_letter_code
_entity_poly.pdbx_strand_id
1 'polypeptide(L)'
;GEAPSDNPPYHMDPEGMMGRASPDQIRSVWLGWLENLASFHKINYEDLELSMIDKRSNESSHLHSDLQYYKSFMEWGMDGEANAFLEEVLLWLSENLPLNPNPKKLCWGDSRIGNVLFENFQVKSLLDWEMATIGDPLCDLAWGLTTDDVSSHGLNVEKLPGSISNEEAIKFWEENTGYSAD
;
A
#
# COMPACT_ATOMS: atom_id res chain seq x y z
N GLY A 1 8.56 14.57 14.92
CA GLY A 1 8.14 14.25 13.56
C GLY A 1 6.66 14.49 13.36
N GLU A 2 6.24 14.56 12.10
CA GLU A 2 4.85 14.76 11.69
C GLU A 2 4.50 13.66 10.68
N ALA A 3 3.21 13.28 10.62
CA ALA A 3 2.68 12.40 9.59
C ALA A 3 1.68 13.19 8.74
N PRO A 4 1.55 12.88 7.43
CA PRO A 4 0.47 13.44 6.61
C PRO A 4 -0.89 13.11 7.19
N SER A 5 -1.81 14.08 7.16
CA SER A 5 -3.17 13.92 7.70
C SER A 5 -4.05 13.11 6.75
N ASP A 6 -4.91 12.26 7.31
CA ASP A 6 -5.96 11.58 6.55
C ASP A 6 -7.32 12.29 6.68
N ASN A 7 -7.49 13.11 7.72
CA ASN A 7 -8.73 13.83 7.95
C ASN A 7 -8.45 15.24 8.53
N PRO A 8 -8.55 16.30 7.72
CA PRO A 8 -8.79 16.23 6.26
C PRO A 8 -7.63 15.53 5.52
N PRO A 9 -7.88 14.99 4.31
CA PRO A 9 -6.80 14.45 3.51
C PRO A 9 -5.68 15.48 3.26
N TYR A 10 -4.44 15.03 3.28
CA TYR A 10 -3.26 15.91 3.19
C TYR A 10 -3.23 16.80 1.92
N HIS A 11 -3.91 16.41 0.86
CA HIS A 11 -4.10 17.26 -0.33
C HIS A 11 -5.03 18.45 -0.08
N MET A 12 -5.83 18.41 1.00
CA MET A 12 -6.80 19.43 1.38
C MET A 12 -6.44 20.15 2.68
N ASP A 13 -5.30 19.83 3.27
CA ASP A 13 -4.83 20.40 4.55
C ASP A 13 -3.69 21.40 4.34
N PRO A 14 -3.99 22.70 4.13
CA PRO A 14 -2.96 23.69 3.87
C PRO A 14 -2.08 23.97 5.09
N GLU A 15 -2.53 23.64 6.30
CA GLU A 15 -1.79 23.84 7.55
C GLU A 15 -1.00 22.60 7.95
N GLY A 16 -1.28 21.46 7.34
CA GLY A 16 -0.58 20.21 7.57
C GLY A 16 0.83 20.21 7.00
N MET A 17 1.58 19.18 7.33
CA MET A 17 2.96 19.01 6.89
C MET A 17 3.10 19.11 5.36
N MET A 18 2.22 18.43 4.62
CA MET A 18 2.25 18.40 3.16
C MET A 18 1.82 19.74 2.54
N GLY A 19 0.78 20.38 3.11
CA GLY A 19 0.26 21.65 2.58
C GLY A 19 1.24 22.82 2.74
N ARG A 20 2.11 22.79 3.75
CA ARG A 20 3.18 23.79 3.96
C ARG A 20 4.46 23.51 3.17
N ALA A 21 4.56 22.34 2.53
CA ALA A 21 5.78 21.89 1.89
C ALA A 21 5.98 22.53 0.50
N SER A 22 7.23 22.74 0.12
CA SER A 22 7.56 23.04 -1.27
C SER A 22 7.42 21.82 -2.16
N PRO A 23 7.29 21.98 -3.51
CA PRO A 23 7.24 20.84 -4.42
C PRO A 23 8.41 19.87 -4.26
N ASP A 24 9.63 20.36 -4.01
CA ASP A 24 10.80 19.51 -3.80
C ASP A 24 10.69 18.71 -2.49
N GLN A 25 10.10 19.30 -1.46
CA GLN A 25 9.84 18.60 -0.20
C GLN A 25 8.76 17.54 -0.35
N ILE A 26 7.68 17.83 -1.08
CA ILE A 26 6.65 16.82 -1.44
C ILE A 26 7.30 15.66 -2.20
N ARG A 27 8.15 15.99 -3.17
CA ARG A 27 8.91 14.99 -3.94
C ARG A 27 9.77 14.11 -3.01
N SER A 28 10.46 14.72 -2.07
CA SER A 28 11.31 14.01 -1.09
C SER A 28 10.50 13.06 -0.20
N VAL A 29 9.29 13.45 0.19
CA VAL A 29 8.35 12.63 0.97
C VAL A 29 7.98 11.37 0.18
N TRP A 30 7.57 11.50 -1.07
CA TRP A 30 7.19 10.38 -1.92
C TRP A 30 8.35 9.44 -2.23
N LEU A 31 9.51 9.97 -2.57
CA LEU A 31 10.69 9.15 -2.82
C LEU A 31 11.13 8.41 -1.56
N GLY A 32 11.12 9.08 -0.40
CA GLY A 32 11.44 8.45 0.87
C GLY A 32 10.48 7.31 1.23
N TRP A 33 9.18 7.47 0.98
CA TRP A 33 8.21 6.38 1.13
C TRP A 33 8.55 5.20 0.23
N LEU A 34 8.78 5.41 -1.08
CA LEU A 34 9.13 4.37 -2.05
C LEU A 34 10.45 3.66 -1.72
N GLU A 35 11.47 4.39 -1.30
CA GLU A 35 12.78 3.84 -0.90
C GLU A 35 12.63 2.88 0.28
N ASN A 36 11.85 3.27 1.29
CA ASN A 36 11.59 2.42 2.45
C ASN A 36 10.74 1.21 2.08
N LEU A 37 9.70 1.39 1.26
CA LEU A 37 8.87 0.30 0.75
C LEU A 37 9.72 -0.74 0.00
N ALA A 38 10.51 -0.30 -0.97
CA ALA A 38 11.40 -1.17 -1.73
C ALA A 38 12.47 -1.85 -0.85
N SER A 39 12.91 -1.18 0.21
CA SER A 39 13.94 -1.71 1.10
C SER A 39 13.43 -2.87 1.93
N PHE A 40 12.26 -2.74 2.56
CA PHE A 40 11.74 -3.85 3.38
C PHE A 40 11.16 -4.99 2.52
N HIS A 41 10.66 -4.74 1.32
CA HIS A 41 10.26 -5.80 0.39
C HIS A 41 11.43 -6.71 -0.03
N LYS A 42 12.68 -6.26 0.10
CA LYS A 42 13.88 -7.08 -0.16
C LYS A 42 14.36 -7.88 1.06
N ILE A 43 13.80 -7.64 2.24
CA ILE A 43 14.17 -8.37 3.45
C ILE A 43 13.83 -9.86 3.28
N ASN A 44 14.75 -10.71 3.67
CA ASN A 44 14.46 -12.12 3.86
C ASN A 44 13.75 -12.31 5.20
N TYR A 45 12.42 -12.39 5.18
CA TYR A 45 11.60 -12.50 6.38
C TYR A 45 11.82 -13.81 7.15
N GLU A 46 12.35 -14.86 6.50
CA GLU A 46 12.67 -16.14 7.14
C GLU A 46 13.80 -15.97 8.17
N ASP A 47 14.77 -15.08 7.88
CA ASP A 47 15.88 -14.76 8.79
C ASP A 47 15.41 -13.98 10.04
N LEU A 48 14.19 -13.42 10.01
CA LEU A 48 13.61 -12.64 11.09
C LEU A 48 12.58 -13.41 11.92
N GLU A 49 12.44 -14.72 11.70
CA GLU A 49 11.45 -15.57 12.36
C GLU A 49 9.99 -15.05 12.24
N LEU A 50 9.68 -14.35 11.13
CA LEU A 50 8.38 -13.74 10.88
C LEU A 50 7.37 -14.69 10.23
N SER A 51 7.67 -15.97 10.10
CA SER A 51 6.76 -16.96 9.51
C SER A 51 5.42 -17.07 10.26
N MET A 52 5.37 -16.63 11.51
CA MET A 52 4.12 -16.60 12.31
C MET A 52 3.06 -15.66 11.75
N ILE A 53 3.44 -14.64 10.96
CA ILE A 53 2.50 -13.72 10.30
C ILE A 53 2.11 -14.18 8.89
N ASP A 54 2.69 -15.27 8.38
CA ASP A 54 2.26 -15.94 7.15
C ASP A 54 1.00 -16.76 7.40
N LYS A 55 -0.12 -16.10 7.61
CA LYS A 55 -1.41 -16.72 7.94
C LYS A 55 -2.08 -17.41 6.76
N ARG A 56 -1.48 -17.34 5.58
CA ARG A 56 -2.09 -17.69 4.28
C ARG A 56 -1.29 -18.77 3.54
N SER A 57 -0.62 -19.67 4.26
CA SER A 57 0.46 -20.51 3.72
C SER A 57 0.03 -21.79 2.99
N ASN A 58 -1.26 -22.15 2.94
CA ASN A 58 -1.67 -23.52 2.57
C ASN A 58 -2.21 -23.67 1.14
N GLU A 59 -2.17 -22.63 0.30
CA GLU A 59 -2.72 -22.67 -1.04
C GLU A 59 -1.66 -22.58 -2.14
N SER A 60 -2.02 -23.00 -3.34
CA SER A 60 -1.12 -23.02 -4.50
C SER A 60 -0.67 -21.62 -4.97
N SER A 61 -1.40 -20.59 -4.60
CA SER A 61 -1.09 -19.19 -4.86
C SER A 61 -1.42 -18.34 -3.63
N HIS A 62 -0.46 -17.52 -3.19
CA HIS A 62 -0.66 -16.60 -2.07
C HIS A 62 -1.70 -15.52 -2.40
N LEU A 63 -1.81 -15.06 -3.65
CA LEU A 63 -2.88 -14.13 -4.06
C LEU A 63 -4.27 -14.76 -3.95
N HIS A 64 -4.40 -16.05 -4.25
CA HIS A 64 -5.66 -16.75 -4.05
C HIS A 64 -6.01 -16.86 -2.55
N SER A 65 -5.03 -17.16 -1.71
CA SER A 65 -5.21 -17.16 -0.25
C SER A 65 -5.61 -15.79 0.28
N ASP A 66 -5.02 -14.72 -0.25
CA ASP A 66 -5.38 -13.34 0.11
C ASP A 66 -6.82 -13.03 -0.27
N LEU A 67 -7.23 -13.40 -1.48
CA LEU A 67 -8.62 -13.21 -1.94
C LEU A 67 -9.61 -13.96 -1.04
N GLN A 68 -9.31 -15.20 -0.65
CA GLN A 68 -10.16 -15.97 0.26
C GLN A 68 -10.24 -15.33 1.66
N TYR A 69 -9.11 -14.80 2.16
CA TYR A 69 -9.10 -14.07 3.42
C TYR A 69 -10.02 -12.85 3.38
N TYR A 70 -9.89 -12.00 2.35
CA TYR A 70 -10.74 -10.81 2.22
C TYR A 70 -12.20 -11.16 1.96
N LYS A 71 -12.49 -12.22 1.22
CA LYS A 71 -13.84 -12.74 1.08
C LYS A 71 -14.45 -13.12 2.42
N SER A 72 -13.74 -13.90 3.23
CA SER A 72 -14.21 -14.30 4.55
C SER A 72 -14.38 -13.11 5.50
N PHE A 73 -13.49 -12.13 5.41
CA PHE A 73 -13.58 -10.88 6.19
C PHE A 73 -14.82 -10.06 5.78
N MET A 74 -15.07 -9.95 4.48
CA MET A 74 -16.27 -9.31 3.96
C MET A 74 -17.55 -10.01 4.44
N GLU A 75 -17.62 -11.35 4.30
CA GLU A 75 -18.77 -12.14 4.75
C GLU A 75 -19.05 -11.96 6.24
N TRP A 76 -17.99 -11.92 7.06
CA TRP A 76 -18.10 -11.63 8.49
C TRP A 76 -18.60 -10.20 8.76
N GLY A 77 -18.03 -9.20 8.09
CA GLY A 77 -18.39 -7.78 8.29
C GLY A 77 -19.81 -7.45 7.84
N MET A 78 -20.34 -8.20 6.87
CA MET A 78 -21.68 -7.98 6.33
C MET A 78 -22.79 -8.67 7.13
N ASP A 79 -22.46 -9.50 8.11
CA ASP A 79 -23.41 -10.17 9.00
C ASP A 79 -24.59 -10.86 8.26
N GLY A 80 -24.29 -11.45 7.09
CA GLY A 80 -25.26 -12.12 6.24
C GLY A 80 -26.06 -11.22 5.28
N GLU A 81 -25.78 -9.93 5.22
CA GLU A 81 -26.31 -9.06 4.19
C GLU A 81 -25.58 -9.29 2.85
N ALA A 82 -26.34 -9.35 1.76
CA ALA A 82 -25.79 -9.48 0.42
C ALA A 82 -25.34 -8.12 -0.13
N ASN A 83 -24.18 -8.08 -0.79
CA ASN A 83 -23.73 -6.92 -1.54
C ASN A 83 -23.29 -7.34 -2.94
N ALA A 84 -24.21 -7.22 -3.89
CA ALA A 84 -23.99 -7.67 -5.26
C ALA A 84 -22.75 -7.03 -5.92
N PHE A 85 -22.41 -5.77 -5.58
CA PHE A 85 -21.22 -5.11 -6.09
C PHE A 85 -19.94 -5.77 -5.57
N LEU A 86 -19.85 -6.05 -4.28
CA LEU A 86 -18.68 -6.71 -3.71
C LEU A 86 -18.54 -8.16 -4.19
N GLU A 87 -19.65 -8.86 -4.38
CA GLU A 87 -19.65 -10.21 -4.95
C GLU A 87 -19.13 -10.21 -6.40
N GLU A 88 -19.55 -9.24 -7.22
CA GLU A 88 -19.07 -9.07 -8.59
C GLU A 88 -17.56 -8.74 -8.61
N VAL A 89 -17.08 -7.86 -7.73
CA VAL A 89 -15.66 -7.53 -7.59
C VAL A 89 -14.84 -8.77 -7.21
N LEU A 90 -15.29 -9.55 -6.23
CA LEU A 90 -14.58 -10.78 -5.83
C LEU A 90 -14.55 -11.82 -6.94
N LEU A 91 -15.63 -11.96 -7.69
CA LEU A 91 -15.68 -12.87 -8.85
C LEU A 91 -14.67 -12.41 -9.90
N TRP A 92 -14.71 -11.13 -10.26
CA TRP A 92 -13.77 -10.58 -11.25
C TRP A 92 -12.31 -10.77 -10.81
N LEU A 93 -11.98 -10.49 -9.54
CA LEU A 93 -10.64 -10.70 -9.01
C LEU A 93 -10.23 -12.18 -9.10
N SER A 94 -11.12 -13.12 -8.78
CA SER A 94 -10.83 -14.54 -8.84
C SER A 94 -10.50 -15.04 -10.26
N GLU A 95 -11.12 -14.43 -11.27
CA GLU A 95 -10.91 -14.76 -12.68
C GLU A 95 -9.70 -14.05 -13.31
N ASN A 96 -9.20 -12.97 -12.65
CA ASN A 96 -8.14 -12.10 -13.17
C ASN A 96 -6.89 -12.05 -12.28
N LEU A 97 -6.69 -13.01 -11.39
CA LEU A 97 -5.45 -13.07 -10.61
C LEU A 97 -4.24 -13.22 -11.53
N PRO A 98 -3.12 -12.54 -11.23
CA PRO A 98 -1.87 -12.71 -11.98
C PRO A 98 -1.43 -14.16 -12.04
N LEU A 99 -1.05 -14.62 -13.25
CA LEU A 99 -0.55 -15.99 -13.46
C LEU A 99 0.84 -16.20 -12.85
N ASN A 100 1.64 -15.14 -12.78
CA ASN A 100 3.00 -15.16 -12.28
C ASN A 100 3.14 -14.08 -11.19
N PRO A 101 2.60 -14.28 -9.99
CA PRO A 101 2.74 -13.31 -8.90
C PRO A 101 4.20 -13.19 -8.46
N ASN A 102 4.54 -12.05 -7.87
CA ASN A 102 5.84 -11.87 -7.25
C ASN A 102 6.06 -12.87 -6.10
N PRO A 103 7.32 -13.16 -5.74
CA PRO A 103 7.59 -14.02 -4.59
C PRO A 103 7.05 -13.37 -3.31
N LYS A 104 6.59 -14.20 -2.38
CA LYS A 104 6.17 -13.74 -1.06
C LYS A 104 7.26 -12.93 -0.37
N LYS A 105 6.88 -11.79 0.17
CA LYS A 105 7.72 -10.88 0.93
C LYS A 105 6.99 -10.38 2.18
N LEU A 106 7.75 -9.75 3.08
CA LEU A 106 7.16 -8.97 4.15
C LEU A 106 6.39 -7.81 3.52
N CYS A 107 5.10 -7.74 3.80
CA CYS A 107 4.21 -6.65 3.41
C CYS A 107 3.76 -5.88 4.65
N TRP A 108 3.66 -4.58 4.52
CA TRP A 108 3.21 -3.69 5.59
C TRP A 108 1.69 -3.78 5.79
N GLY A 109 0.96 -3.91 4.66
CA GLY A 109 -0.50 -4.06 4.65
C GLY A 109 -1.24 -2.75 4.56
N ASP A 110 -0.99 -1.78 5.44
CA ASP A 110 -1.53 -0.41 5.35
C ASP A 110 -0.42 0.59 4.98
N SER A 111 0.13 0.41 3.80
CA SER A 111 1.32 1.10 3.28
C SER A 111 1.09 2.54 2.80
N ARG A 112 0.01 3.18 3.22
CA ARG A 112 -0.32 4.57 2.86
C ARG A 112 0.64 5.58 3.52
N ILE A 113 0.79 6.73 2.87
CA ILE A 113 1.74 7.76 3.29
C ILE A 113 1.38 8.38 4.65
N GLY A 114 0.09 8.36 5.05
CA GLY A 114 -0.37 8.80 6.37
C GLY A 114 0.22 8.00 7.54
N ASN A 115 0.67 6.77 7.27
CA ASN A 115 1.31 5.90 8.25
C ASN A 115 2.85 6.06 8.30
N VAL A 116 3.38 7.13 7.71
CA VAL A 116 4.82 7.43 7.75
C VAL A 116 5.08 8.67 8.62
N LEU A 117 5.98 8.52 9.57
CA LEU A 117 6.48 9.64 10.37
C LEU A 117 7.66 10.30 9.66
N PHE A 118 7.55 11.60 9.41
CA PHE A 118 8.61 12.40 8.79
C PHE A 118 9.21 13.41 9.77
N GLU A 119 10.47 13.70 9.60
CA GLU A 119 11.15 14.83 10.22
C GLU A 119 11.95 15.56 9.15
N ASN A 120 11.70 16.86 8.97
CA ASN A 120 12.27 17.64 7.88
C ASN A 120 12.04 16.99 6.50
N PHE A 121 10.85 16.45 6.27
CA PHE A 121 10.45 15.74 5.03
C PHE A 121 11.26 14.48 4.70
N GLN A 122 11.96 13.93 5.69
CA GLN A 122 12.68 12.66 5.58
C GLN A 122 12.00 11.61 6.45
N VAL A 123 11.88 10.38 5.94
CA VAL A 123 11.26 9.27 6.68
C VAL A 123 12.06 8.98 7.95
N LYS A 124 11.35 8.90 9.07
CA LYS A 124 11.89 8.51 10.38
C LYS A 124 11.41 7.14 10.82
N SER A 125 10.15 6.83 10.55
CA SER A 125 9.54 5.56 10.95
C SER A 125 8.34 5.24 10.07
N LEU A 126 8.12 3.96 9.83
CA LEU A 126 6.88 3.40 9.32
C LEU A 126 6.05 2.95 10.50
N LEU A 127 4.79 3.34 10.53
CA LEU A 127 3.86 3.13 11.63
C LEU A 127 2.77 2.13 11.22
N ASP A 128 1.97 1.68 12.18
CA ASP A 128 0.75 0.92 11.96
C ASP A 128 0.96 -0.40 11.18
N TRP A 129 1.70 -1.31 11.80
CA TRP A 129 2.03 -2.62 11.27
C TRP A 129 0.99 -3.71 11.60
N GLU A 130 -0.20 -3.34 12.07
CA GLU A 130 -1.22 -4.30 12.50
C GLU A 130 -1.73 -5.19 11.36
N MET A 131 -1.65 -4.71 10.12
CA MET A 131 -2.02 -5.44 8.91
C MET A 131 -0.83 -6.19 8.28
N ALA A 132 0.34 -6.18 8.90
CA ALA A 132 1.52 -6.81 8.33
C ALA A 132 1.31 -8.30 8.06
N THR A 133 1.81 -8.76 6.92
CA THR A 133 1.65 -10.13 6.43
C THR A 133 2.84 -10.55 5.56
N ILE A 134 2.88 -11.82 5.20
CA ILE A 134 3.77 -12.35 4.16
C ILE A 134 2.92 -12.57 2.90
N GLY A 135 3.14 -11.78 1.87
CA GLY A 135 2.31 -11.76 0.66
C GLY A 135 3.03 -11.22 -0.56
N ASP A 136 2.26 -10.84 -1.59
CA ASP A 136 2.82 -10.18 -2.77
C ASP A 136 3.14 -8.72 -2.44
N PRO A 137 4.40 -8.30 -2.57
CA PRO A 137 4.80 -6.93 -2.24
C PRO A 137 4.16 -5.86 -3.14
N LEU A 138 3.65 -6.24 -4.31
CA LEU A 138 2.89 -5.34 -5.18
C LEU A 138 1.60 -4.84 -4.51
N CYS A 139 1.00 -5.64 -3.61
CA CYS A 139 -0.20 -5.22 -2.87
C CYS A 139 0.05 -3.96 -2.04
N ASP A 140 1.21 -3.83 -1.41
CA ASP A 140 1.57 -2.62 -0.66
C ASP A 140 1.71 -1.39 -1.57
N LEU A 141 2.44 -1.53 -2.69
CA LEU A 141 2.57 -0.44 -3.65
C LEU A 141 1.20 0.01 -4.16
N ALA A 142 0.37 -0.94 -4.59
CA ALA A 142 -0.97 -0.67 -5.10
C ALA A 142 -1.86 0.00 -4.04
N TRP A 143 -1.80 -0.45 -2.78
CA TRP A 143 -2.56 0.14 -1.69
C TRP A 143 -2.17 1.61 -1.45
N GLY A 144 -0.87 1.91 -1.36
CA GLY A 144 -0.41 3.28 -1.16
C GLY A 144 -0.81 4.23 -2.29
N LEU A 145 -0.67 3.79 -3.55
CA LEU A 145 -1.06 4.58 -4.72
C LEU A 145 -2.58 4.76 -4.82
N THR A 146 -3.36 3.69 -4.56
CA THR A 146 -4.83 3.76 -4.60
C THR A 146 -5.38 4.68 -3.51
N THR A 147 -4.84 4.63 -2.30
CA THR A 147 -5.27 5.51 -1.21
C THR A 147 -4.94 6.97 -1.50
N ASP A 148 -3.81 7.26 -2.15
CA ASP A 148 -3.48 8.63 -2.62
C ASP A 148 -4.46 9.10 -3.71
N ASP A 149 -4.77 8.25 -4.69
CA ASP A 149 -5.74 8.58 -5.74
C ASP A 149 -7.15 8.81 -5.18
N VAL A 150 -7.58 8.01 -4.22
CA VAL A 150 -8.88 8.20 -3.55
C VAL A 150 -8.92 9.51 -2.76
N SER A 151 -7.84 9.85 -2.04
CA SER A 151 -7.74 11.08 -1.24
C SER A 151 -7.50 12.35 -2.05
N SER A 152 -7.26 12.22 -3.36
CA SER A 152 -7.11 13.33 -4.31
C SER A 152 -8.21 13.30 -5.37
N HIS A 153 -7.96 12.62 -6.48
CA HIS A 153 -8.87 12.55 -7.63
C HIS A 153 -10.26 12.01 -7.25
N GLY A 154 -10.33 11.04 -6.33
CA GLY A 154 -11.61 10.52 -5.82
C GLY A 154 -12.47 11.58 -5.12
N LEU A 155 -11.85 12.64 -4.61
CA LEU A 155 -12.50 13.79 -3.98
C LEU A 155 -12.54 15.02 -4.92
N ASN A 156 -12.17 14.89 -6.19
CA ASN A 156 -12.02 15.99 -7.15
C ASN A 156 -11.02 17.07 -6.68
N VAL A 157 -9.93 16.65 -6.05
CA VAL A 157 -8.83 17.51 -5.59
C VAL A 157 -7.58 17.17 -6.39
N GLU A 158 -6.88 18.19 -6.86
CA GLU A 158 -5.60 18.02 -7.52
C GLU A 158 -4.52 17.56 -6.51
N LYS A 159 -3.65 16.65 -6.95
CA LYS A 159 -2.47 16.28 -6.15
C LYS A 159 -1.58 17.48 -5.92
N LEU A 160 -0.94 17.55 -4.77
CA LEU A 160 -0.02 18.64 -4.43
C LEU A 160 1.15 18.70 -5.44
N PRO A 161 1.60 19.90 -5.82
CA PRO A 161 2.77 20.05 -6.69
C PRO A 161 4.00 19.33 -6.11
N GLY A 162 4.66 18.50 -6.91
CA GLY A 162 5.77 17.66 -6.47
C GLY A 162 5.38 16.20 -6.14
N SER A 163 4.07 15.89 -6.11
CA SER A 163 3.62 14.51 -6.02
C SER A 163 4.14 13.67 -7.20
N ILE A 164 4.36 12.39 -6.94
CA ILE A 164 4.84 11.44 -7.95
C ILE A 164 3.64 10.85 -8.72
N SER A 165 3.80 10.55 -10.01
CA SER A 165 2.78 9.82 -10.75
C SER A 165 2.82 8.33 -10.44
N ASN A 166 1.70 7.62 -10.69
CA ASN A 166 1.66 6.18 -10.47
C ASN A 166 2.68 5.45 -11.34
N GLU A 167 2.85 5.85 -12.61
CA GLU A 167 3.82 5.27 -13.54
C GLU A 167 5.25 5.45 -13.03
N GLU A 168 5.55 6.63 -12.49
CA GLU A 168 6.87 6.92 -11.94
C GLU A 168 7.13 6.12 -10.67
N ALA A 169 6.13 5.98 -9.80
CA ALA A 169 6.23 5.18 -8.58
C ALA A 169 6.43 3.69 -8.87
N ILE A 170 5.66 3.15 -9.82
CA ILE A 170 5.78 1.77 -10.29
C ILE A 170 7.18 1.52 -10.82
N LYS A 171 7.63 2.35 -11.76
CA LYS A 171 8.98 2.23 -12.35
C LYS A 171 10.08 2.28 -11.29
N PHE A 172 9.98 3.23 -10.34
CA PHE A 172 10.95 3.34 -9.25
C PHE A 172 10.99 2.05 -8.42
N TRP A 173 9.82 1.52 -8.07
CA TRP A 173 9.71 0.32 -7.26
C TRP A 173 10.27 -0.92 -7.98
N GLU A 174 9.94 -1.11 -9.26
CA GLU A 174 10.47 -2.20 -10.09
C GLU A 174 12.01 -2.16 -10.20
N GLU A 175 12.56 -0.97 -10.50
CA GLU A 175 14.01 -0.76 -10.62
C GLU A 175 14.75 -1.05 -9.29
N ASN A 176 14.12 -0.78 -8.15
CA ASN A 176 14.74 -0.94 -6.84
C ASN A 176 14.50 -2.29 -6.19
N THR A 177 13.47 -3.03 -6.59
CA THR A 177 13.15 -4.36 -6.05
C THR A 177 13.53 -5.50 -6.98
N GLY A 178 13.44 -5.28 -8.28
CA GLY A 178 13.54 -6.32 -9.32
C GLY A 178 12.26 -7.15 -9.46
N TYR A 179 11.15 -6.72 -8.84
CA TYR A 179 9.82 -7.32 -8.98
C TYR A 179 9.06 -6.66 -10.13
N SER A 180 7.95 -7.25 -10.56
CA SER A 180 7.10 -6.73 -11.64
C SER A 180 5.77 -6.23 -11.10
N ALA A 181 5.25 -5.17 -11.74
CA ALA A 181 3.90 -4.68 -11.54
C ALA A 181 2.94 -5.10 -12.69
N ASP A 182 3.40 -5.99 -13.60
CA ASP A 182 2.61 -6.55 -14.72
C ASP A 182 1.70 -7.72 -14.29
#